data_14d8eebedcef692c0cea1b4fee4083b7
#
_entry.id   14d8eebedcef692c0cea1b4fee4083b7
#
_cell.length_a   1.000
_cell.length_b   1.000
_cell.length_c   1.000
_cell.angle_alpha   90.00
_cell.angle_beta   90.00
_cell.angle_gamma   90.00
#
_symmetry.space_group_name_H-M   'P 1'
#
loop_
_entity.id
_entity.type
_entity.pdbx_description
1 polymer ?
#
loop_
_entity_poly.entity_id
_entity_poly.type
_entity_poly.pdbx_seq_one_letter_code
_entity_poly.pdbx_strand_id
1 'polypeptide(L)'
;GQFLSMFGRHPRSHFPVFTGSQDNVTGILDSSEVLRGLALQRIGFGGDVTVLARTPVFVPETKLAAEILEELQESDTTAVVAIDEFGGIGGIVTIVQLGEEVMGTMEFREGVEEEEEVVEALDETTFVVDGALHLHDINERIGLSLPEGDYETIAGFLLEGLGSIPNEG
;
A
#
# COMPACT_ATOMS: atom_id res chain seq x y z
N GLY A 1 -4.35 -7.31 -20.42
CA GLY A 1 -4.93 -6.18 -20.88
C GLY A 1 -4.66 -4.87 -20.17
N GLN A 2 -5.62 -4.00 -20.26
CA GLN A 2 -5.53 -2.61 -19.80
C GLN A 2 -5.26 -2.51 -18.28
N PHE A 3 -5.93 -3.34 -17.47
CA PHE A 3 -5.71 -3.39 -16.01
C PHE A 3 -4.26 -3.66 -15.65
N LEU A 4 -3.64 -4.72 -16.17
CA LEU A 4 -2.25 -5.06 -15.85
C LEU A 4 -1.26 -3.95 -16.24
N SER A 5 -1.53 -3.24 -17.34
CA SER A 5 -0.73 -2.08 -17.75
C SER A 5 -0.88 -0.89 -16.78
N MET A 6 -2.10 -0.68 -16.25
CA MET A 6 -2.35 0.35 -15.23
C MET A 6 -1.73 -0.02 -13.89
N PHE A 7 -1.94 -1.26 -13.45
CA PHE A 7 -1.37 -1.77 -12.20
C PHE A 7 0.16 -1.71 -12.20
N GLY A 8 0.82 -2.08 -13.31
CA GLY A 8 2.27 -2.01 -13.44
C GLY A 8 2.85 -0.59 -13.43
N ARG A 9 2.05 0.44 -13.76
CA ARG A 9 2.47 1.86 -13.68
C ARG A 9 2.12 2.50 -12.35
N HIS A 10 1.01 2.08 -11.77
CA HIS A 10 0.43 2.63 -10.55
C HIS A 10 -0.07 1.47 -9.70
N PRO A 11 0.81 0.83 -8.91
CA PRO A 11 0.42 -0.26 -8.02
C PRO A 11 -0.46 0.32 -6.90
N ARG A 12 -1.77 0.11 -7.04
CA ARG A 12 -2.78 0.51 -6.07
C ARG A 12 -3.61 -0.71 -5.72
N SER A 13 -4.10 -0.76 -4.50
CA SER A 13 -4.98 -1.84 -4.04
C SER A 13 -6.35 -1.79 -4.69
N HIS A 14 -6.89 -0.59 -4.93
CA HIS A 14 -8.23 -0.38 -5.45
C HIS A 14 -8.24 0.49 -6.71
N PHE A 15 -9.08 0.10 -7.69
CA PHE A 15 -9.26 0.82 -8.95
C PHE A 15 -10.75 1.08 -9.19
N PRO A 16 -11.17 2.35 -9.36
CA PRO A 16 -12.54 2.64 -9.76
C PRO A 16 -12.82 2.20 -11.19
N VAL A 17 -13.98 1.63 -11.38
CA VAL A 17 -14.55 1.37 -12.71
C VAL A 17 -15.62 2.41 -12.96
N PHE A 18 -15.52 3.13 -14.05
CA PHE A 18 -16.48 4.17 -14.42
C PHE A 18 -16.97 3.97 -15.85
N THR A 19 -18.17 4.46 -16.12
CA THR A 19 -18.82 4.35 -17.42
C THR A 19 -19.15 5.75 -17.94
N GLY A 20 -18.55 6.11 -19.07
CA GLY A 20 -18.73 7.42 -19.70
C GLY A 20 -17.91 8.52 -19.04
N SER A 21 -18.39 9.12 -17.96
CA SER A 21 -17.68 10.14 -17.14
C SER A 21 -16.93 9.51 -15.99
N GLN A 22 -15.86 10.18 -15.54
CA GLN A 22 -15.11 9.79 -14.33
C GLN A 22 -15.95 9.91 -13.05
N ASP A 23 -16.99 10.75 -13.06
CA ASP A 23 -17.91 10.91 -11.94
C ASP A 23 -18.93 9.77 -11.85
N ASN A 24 -19.04 8.93 -12.89
CA ASN A 24 -19.95 7.80 -12.90
C ASN A 24 -19.23 6.49 -12.55
N VAL A 25 -18.85 6.35 -11.29
CA VAL A 25 -18.22 5.14 -10.77
C VAL A 25 -19.30 4.05 -10.63
N THR A 26 -19.12 2.97 -11.37
CA THR A 26 -20.05 1.82 -11.43
C THR A 26 -19.52 0.59 -10.67
N GLY A 27 -18.26 0.62 -10.24
CA GLY A 27 -17.65 -0.47 -9.49
C GLY A 27 -16.29 -0.09 -8.91
N ILE A 28 -15.82 -0.91 -7.98
CA ILE A 28 -14.45 -0.88 -7.46
C ILE A 28 -13.82 -2.25 -7.68
N LEU A 29 -12.65 -2.28 -8.31
CA LEU A 29 -11.81 -3.46 -8.46
C LEU A 29 -10.78 -3.50 -7.34
N ASP A 30 -10.70 -4.62 -6.66
CA ASP A 30 -9.57 -4.96 -5.80
C ASP A 30 -8.47 -5.63 -6.64
N SER A 31 -7.25 -5.09 -6.60
CA SER A 31 -6.13 -5.62 -7.38
C SER A 31 -5.76 -7.04 -7.00
N SER A 32 -5.84 -7.39 -5.73
CA SER A 32 -5.55 -8.74 -5.23
C SER A 32 -6.57 -9.75 -5.77
N GLU A 33 -7.86 -9.39 -5.82
CA GLU A 33 -8.91 -10.22 -6.42
C GLU A 33 -8.70 -10.43 -7.91
N VAL A 34 -8.30 -9.39 -8.63
CA VAL A 34 -8.00 -9.49 -10.07
C VAL A 34 -6.80 -10.40 -10.31
N LEU A 35 -5.70 -10.19 -9.57
CA LEU A 35 -4.50 -11.03 -9.67
C LEU A 35 -4.80 -12.50 -9.31
N ARG A 36 -5.57 -12.73 -8.25
CA ARG A 36 -6.04 -14.06 -7.86
C ARG A 36 -6.92 -14.68 -8.94
N GLY A 37 -7.81 -13.91 -9.55
CA GLY A 37 -8.66 -14.38 -10.66
C GLY A 37 -7.84 -14.80 -11.88
N LEU A 38 -6.77 -14.06 -12.21
CA LEU A 38 -5.82 -14.40 -13.26
C LEU A 38 -5.01 -15.66 -12.91
N ALA A 39 -4.47 -15.75 -11.69
CA ALA A 39 -3.69 -16.90 -11.23
C ALA A 39 -4.49 -18.19 -11.23
N LEU A 40 -5.75 -18.12 -10.83
CA LEU A 40 -6.68 -19.26 -10.82
C LEU A 40 -7.36 -19.51 -12.18
N GLN A 41 -6.95 -18.77 -13.22
CA GLN A 41 -7.51 -18.85 -14.59
C GLN A 41 -9.04 -18.61 -14.66
N ARG A 42 -9.62 -17.95 -13.67
CA ARG A 42 -11.05 -17.55 -13.68
C ARG A 42 -11.31 -16.46 -14.72
N ILE A 43 -10.31 -15.63 -14.97
CA ILE A 43 -10.28 -14.63 -16.06
C ILE A 43 -8.99 -14.83 -16.85
N GLY A 44 -9.07 -14.67 -18.18
CA GLY A 44 -7.87 -14.71 -19.04
C GLY A 44 -7.11 -13.38 -19.02
N PHE A 45 -5.84 -13.38 -19.41
CA PHE A 45 -4.99 -12.17 -19.49
C PHE A 45 -5.56 -11.03 -20.37
N GLY A 46 -6.48 -11.34 -21.29
CA GLY A 46 -7.20 -10.36 -22.11
C GLY A 46 -8.68 -10.23 -21.75
N GLY A 47 -9.12 -10.93 -20.70
CA GLY A 47 -10.51 -10.96 -20.27
C GLY A 47 -10.98 -9.64 -19.65
N ASP A 48 -12.28 -9.51 -19.54
CA ASP A 48 -12.93 -8.37 -18.88
C ASP A 48 -12.82 -8.54 -17.37
N VAL A 49 -12.02 -7.69 -16.73
CA VAL A 49 -11.82 -7.70 -15.28
C VAL A 49 -12.96 -7.03 -14.53
N THR A 50 -13.83 -6.27 -15.22
CA THR A 50 -14.95 -5.55 -14.58
C THR A 50 -15.98 -6.50 -13.98
N VAL A 51 -16.00 -7.76 -14.41
CA VAL A 51 -16.85 -8.81 -13.83
C VAL A 51 -16.50 -9.11 -12.36
N LEU A 52 -15.32 -8.71 -11.91
CA LEU A 52 -14.86 -8.82 -10.52
C LEU A 52 -15.07 -7.54 -9.71
N ALA A 53 -15.58 -6.47 -10.37
CA ALA A 53 -15.85 -5.23 -9.68
C ALA A 53 -16.98 -5.38 -8.67
N ARG A 54 -16.77 -4.88 -7.47
CA ARG A 54 -17.81 -4.81 -6.43
C ARG A 54 -18.60 -3.53 -6.58
N THR A 55 -19.86 -3.55 -6.14
CA THR A 55 -20.72 -2.35 -6.11
C THR A 55 -20.09 -1.32 -5.18
N PRO A 56 -19.87 -0.06 -5.63
CA PRO A 56 -19.28 0.97 -4.81
C PRO A 56 -20.23 1.40 -3.69
N VAL A 57 -19.70 1.65 -2.51
CA VAL A 57 -20.38 2.34 -1.42
C VAL A 57 -19.98 3.80 -1.51
N PHE A 58 -20.95 4.71 -1.60
CA PHE A 58 -20.71 6.15 -1.66
C PHE A 58 -20.92 6.79 -0.30
N VAL A 59 -19.97 7.64 0.10
CA VAL A 59 -20.03 8.40 1.35
C VAL A 59 -19.78 9.89 1.07
N PRO A 60 -20.43 10.81 1.79
CA PRO A 60 -20.10 12.24 1.68
C PRO A 60 -18.66 12.50 2.18
N GLU A 61 -17.93 13.43 1.53
CA GLU A 61 -16.59 13.85 1.99
C GLU A 61 -16.59 14.40 3.42
N THR A 62 -17.71 14.92 3.87
CA THR A 62 -17.89 15.48 5.23
C THR A 62 -18.09 14.44 6.30
N LYS A 63 -18.22 13.14 5.93
CA LYS A 63 -18.46 12.07 6.89
C LYS A 63 -17.22 11.78 7.72
N LEU A 64 -17.40 11.54 9.02
CA LEU A 64 -16.29 11.25 9.92
C LEU A 64 -15.63 9.90 9.60
N ALA A 65 -14.30 9.84 9.68
CA ALA A 65 -13.53 8.62 9.43
C ALA A 65 -13.99 7.43 10.26
N ALA A 66 -14.33 7.65 11.54
CA ALA A 66 -14.84 6.60 12.43
C ALA A 66 -16.17 6.00 11.93
N GLU A 67 -17.10 6.85 11.43
CA GLU A 67 -18.38 6.40 10.89
C GLU A 67 -18.21 5.61 9.58
N ILE A 68 -17.24 6.04 8.73
CA ILE A 68 -16.90 5.31 7.52
C ILE A 68 -16.32 3.93 7.86
N LEU A 69 -15.47 3.87 8.90
CA LEU A 69 -14.86 2.61 9.33
C LEU A 69 -15.94 1.61 9.81
N GLU A 70 -16.94 2.06 10.56
CA GLU A 70 -18.07 1.23 10.98
C GLU A 70 -18.85 0.69 9.76
N GLU A 71 -19.15 1.54 8.78
CA GLU A 71 -19.85 1.11 7.54
C GLU A 71 -19.04 0.09 6.71
N LEU A 72 -17.72 0.28 6.64
CA LEU A 72 -16.85 -0.66 5.96
C LEU A 72 -16.86 -2.04 6.62
N GLN A 73 -16.84 -2.06 7.96
CA GLN A 73 -16.92 -3.31 8.74
C GLN A 73 -18.26 -4.03 8.57
N GLU A 74 -19.37 -3.30 8.45
CA GLU A 74 -20.69 -3.88 8.24
C GLU A 74 -20.94 -4.36 6.81
N SER A 75 -20.34 -3.72 5.82
CA SER A 75 -20.62 -3.95 4.39
C SER A 75 -19.70 -4.96 3.69
N ASP A 76 -18.77 -5.60 4.42
CA ASP A 76 -17.74 -6.52 3.84
C ASP A 76 -17.03 -5.91 2.62
N THR A 77 -16.79 -4.60 2.68
CA THR A 77 -16.02 -3.86 1.67
C THR A 77 -14.81 -3.21 2.31
N THR A 78 -13.75 -3.06 1.55
CA THR A 78 -12.47 -2.51 2.03
C THR A 78 -12.23 -1.08 1.57
N ALA A 79 -13.14 -0.54 0.76
CA ALA A 79 -13.03 0.81 0.23
C ALA A 79 -14.39 1.45 -0.06
N VAL A 80 -14.47 2.77 0.09
CA VAL A 80 -15.64 3.60 -0.25
C VAL A 80 -15.26 4.67 -1.28
N VAL A 81 -16.25 5.23 -1.94
CA VAL A 81 -16.10 6.37 -2.86
C VAL A 81 -16.60 7.62 -2.15
N ALA A 82 -15.72 8.59 -1.93
CA ALA A 82 -16.09 9.88 -1.37
C ALA A 82 -16.71 10.78 -2.45
N ILE A 83 -17.84 11.42 -2.13
CA ILE A 83 -18.56 12.32 -3.03
C ILE A 83 -18.72 13.72 -2.41
N ASP A 84 -18.58 14.73 -3.24
CA ASP A 84 -18.83 16.13 -2.89
C ASP A 84 -20.34 16.48 -2.90
N GLU A 85 -20.67 17.74 -2.53
CA GLU A 85 -22.04 18.24 -2.44
C GLU A 85 -22.72 18.35 -3.83
N PHE A 86 -21.94 18.27 -4.91
CA PHE A 86 -22.41 18.36 -6.29
C PHE A 86 -22.53 16.99 -6.96
N GLY A 87 -22.18 15.91 -6.23
CA GLY A 87 -22.16 14.55 -6.74
C GLY A 87 -20.89 14.21 -7.52
N GLY A 88 -19.88 15.07 -7.47
CA GLY A 88 -18.54 14.80 -8.01
C GLY A 88 -17.79 13.77 -7.17
N ILE A 89 -16.87 13.03 -7.77
CA ILE A 89 -16.03 12.04 -7.08
C ILE A 89 -14.79 12.74 -6.50
N GLY A 90 -14.71 12.81 -5.16
CA GLY A 90 -13.55 13.30 -4.45
C GLY A 90 -12.40 12.29 -4.42
N GLY A 91 -12.73 11.01 -4.30
CA GLY A 91 -11.72 9.96 -4.30
C GLY A 91 -12.21 8.61 -3.81
N ILE A 92 -11.27 7.69 -3.62
CA ILE A 92 -11.49 6.42 -2.95
C ILE A 92 -10.76 6.46 -1.61
N VAL A 93 -11.45 6.05 -0.56
CA VAL A 93 -10.91 5.92 0.79
C VAL A 93 -10.93 4.45 1.17
N THR A 94 -9.79 3.91 1.60
CA THR A 94 -9.66 2.51 2.00
C THR A 94 -9.73 2.36 3.52
N ILE A 95 -10.06 1.15 3.98
CA ILE A 95 -10.07 0.82 5.41
C ILE A 95 -8.70 1.05 6.06
N VAL A 96 -7.63 0.84 5.31
CA VAL A 96 -6.24 1.05 5.78
C VAL A 96 -5.98 2.53 6.00
N GLN A 97 -6.27 3.39 5.01
CA GLN A 97 -6.11 4.84 5.16
C GLN A 97 -6.93 5.40 6.34
N LEU A 98 -8.15 4.87 6.55
CA LEU A 98 -8.96 5.26 7.71
C LEU A 98 -8.35 4.77 9.02
N GLY A 99 -7.80 3.55 9.03
CA GLY A 99 -7.10 3.01 10.18
C GLY A 99 -5.87 3.84 10.55
N GLU A 100 -5.07 4.23 9.57
CA GLU A 100 -3.91 5.11 9.74
C GLU A 100 -4.30 6.47 10.32
N GLU A 101 -5.40 7.07 9.84
CA GLU A 101 -5.88 8.35 10.32
C GLU A 101 -6.42 8.28 11.76
N VAL A 102 -7.18 7.23 12.09
CA VAL A 102 -7.84 7.09 13.41
C VAL A 102 -6.85 6.65 14.49
N MET A 103 -5.91 5.77 14.18
CA MET A 103 -4.97 5.20 15.16
C MET A 103 -3.61 5.92 15.19
N GLY A 104 -3.44 6.98 14.40
CA GLY A 104 -2.12 7.55 14.13
C GLY A 104 -1.32 6.59 13.26
N THR A 105 -0.14 7.01 12.80
CA THR A 105 0.73 6.21 11.92
C THR A 105 1.16 4.88 12.57
N MET A 106 0.23 3.97 12.79
CA MET A 106 0.52 2.55 12.77
C MET A 106 0.66 2.18 11.31
N GLU A 107 1.81 1.70 10.90
CA GLU A 107 2.08 1.24 9.55
C GLU A 107 1.17 0.06 9.19
N PHE A 108 -0.09 0.37 8.81
CA PHE A 108 -0.93 -0.56 8.07
C PHE A 108 -0.50 -0.51 6.61
N ARG A 109 0.56 -1.21 6.29
CA ARG A 109 0.94 -1.45 4.90
C ARG A 109 -0.04 -2.45 4.31
N GLU A 110 -1.03 -1.95 3.55
CA GLU A 110 -1.80 -2.79 2.64
C GLU A 110 -0.86 -3.42 1.63
N GLY A 111 -0.65 -4.75 1.73
CA GLY A 111 -0.30 -5.65 0.62
C GLY A 111 0.55 -5.16 -0.57
N VAL A 112 1.24 -4.04 -0.45
CA VAL A 112 2.55 -3.90 -1.03
C VAL A 112 3.32 -4.98 -0.28
N GLU A 113 3.68 -6.08 -0.93
CA GLU A 113 4.84 -6.84 -0.49
C GLU A 113 5.78 -5.76 -0.01
N GLU A 114 6.02 -5.70 1.30
CA GLU A 114 7.21 -5.06 1.79
C GLU A 114 8.24 -5.54 0.78
N GLU A 115 8.88 -4.65 0.01
CA GLU A 115 10.23 -4.96 -0.41
C GLU A 115 10.80 -5.35 0.92
N GLU A 116 10.88 -6.67 1.15
CA GLU A 116 11.29 -7.24 2.43
C GLU A 116 12.52 -6.45 2.74
N GLU A 117 12.48 -5.67 3.82
CA GLU A 117 13.65 -4.88 4.26
C GLU A 117 14.78 -5.88 4.19
N VAL A 118 15.51 -5.84 3.07
CA VAL A 118 16.28 -6.98 2.63
C VAL A 118 17.49 -7.05 3.52
N VAL A 119 17.47 -8.00 4.41
CA VAL A 119 18.67 -8.49 5.08
C VAL A 119 19.03 -9.79 4.38
N GLU A 120 19.90 -9.71 3.38
CA GLU A 120 20.43 -10.86 2.65
C GLU A 120 21.80 -11.21 3.20
N ALA A 121 21.95 -12.39 3.76
CA ALA A 121 23.24 -12.90 4.19
C ALA A 121 24.01 -13.45 2.99
N LEU A 122 25.11 -12.82 2.59
CA LEU A 122 26.01 -13.32 1.56
C LEU A 122 26.97 -14.40 2.07
N ASP A 123 27.40 -14.26 3.33
CA ASP A 123 28.22 -15.24 4.06
C ASP A 123 28.03 -15.07 5.57
N GLU A 124 28.82 -15.79 6.41
CA GLU A 124 28.72 -15.75 7.89
C GLU A 124 28.95 -14.36 8.50
N THR A 125 29.54 -13.42 7.75
CA THR A 125 29.94 -12.11 8.25
C THR A 125 29.52 -10.95 7.36
N THR A 126 28.96 -11.23 6.19
CA THR A 126 28.63 -10.23 5.16
C THR A 126 27.13 -10.23 4.88
N PHE A 127 26.51 -9.09 5.04
CA PHE A 127 25.09 -8.89 4.82
C PHE A 127 24.85 -7.73 3.86
N VAL A 128 23.85 -7.87 2.99
CA VAL A 128 23.27 -6.76 2.23
C VAL A 128 22.03 -6.33 2.98
N VAL A 129 21.94 -5.06 3.31
CA VAL A 129 20.83 -4.51 4.08
C VAL A 129 20.31 -3.25 3.39
N ASP A 130 19.00 -3.03 3.45
CA ASP A 130 18.42 -1.75 3.02
C ASP A 130 18.89 -0.64 3.98
N GLY A 131 19.36 0.47 3.42
CA GLY A 131 19.82 1.61 4.20
C GLY A 131 18.74 2.30 5.03
N ALA A 132 17.47 2.10 4.69
CA ALA A 132 16.32 2.60 5.43
C ALA A 132 15.96 1.74 6.65
N LEU A 133 16.59 0.55 6.80
CA LEU A 133 16.32 -0.35 7.90
C LEU A 133 16.68 0.30 9.25
N HIS A 134 15.80 0.15 10.24
CA HIS A 134 16.05 0.66 11.58
C HIS A 134 17.17 -0.13 12.28
N LEU A 135 18.04 0.56 13.00
CA LEU A 135 19.15 -0.07 13.74
C LEU A 135 18.69 -1.11 14.74
N HIS A 136 17.55 -0.88 15.37
CA HIS A 136 16.96 -1.83 16.31
C HIS A 136 16.65 -3.17 15.63
N ASP A 137 16.03 -3.13 14.45
CA ASP A 137 15.63 -4.33 13.69
C ASP A 137 16.85 -5.11 13.17
N ILE A 138 17.89 -4.39 12.75
CA ILE A 138 19.17 -5.01 12.37
C ILE A 138 19.84 -5.68 13.55
N ASN A 139 19.91 -5.00 14.70
CA ASN A 139 20.51 -5.57 15.90
C ASN A 139 19.80 -6.87 16.31
N GLU A 140 18.47 -6.93 16.22
CA GLU A 140 17.72 -8.15 16.53
C GLU A 140 17.89 -9.24 15.47
N ARG A 141 17.79 -8.89 14.16
CA ARG A 141 17.79 -9.87 13.07
C ARG A 141 19.16 -10.51 12.82
N ILE A 142 20.24 -9.71 12.93
CA ILE A 142 21.60 -10.17 12.63
C ILE A 142 22.40 -10.46 13.93
N GLY A 143 21.88 -10.08 15.08
CA GLY A 143 22.55 -10.25 16.36
C GLY A 143 23.72 -9.28 16.54
N LEU A 144 23.65 -8.08 15.95
CA LEU A 144 24.63 -7.03 16.13
C LEU A 144 24.30 -6.18 17.37
N SER A 145 25.24 -5.33 17.76
CA SER A 145 25.08 -4.36 18.84
C SER A 145 25.58 -3.00 18.35
N LEU A 146 24.95 -2.50 17.28
CA LEU A 146 25.25 -1.16 16.76
C LEU A 146 24.82 -0.12 17.79
N PRO A 147 25.65 0.92 18.04
CA PRO A 147 25.33 1.92 19.05
C PRO A 147 24.15 2.78 18.62
N GLU A 148 23.32 3.17 19.58
CA GLU A 148 22.28 4.17 19.39
C GLU A 148 22.90 5.58 19.34
N GLY A 149 22.30 6.47 18.54
CA GLY A 149 22.74 7.85 18.35
C GLY A 149 21.58 8.75 17.91
N ASP A 150 21.90 9.92 17.33
CA ASP A 150 20.92 10.85 16.77
C ASP A 150 20.39 10.39 15.38
N TYR A 151 20.44 9.10 15.12
CA TYR A 151 20.04 8.44 13.88
C TYR A 151 19.20 7.20 14.18
N GLU A 152 18.23 6.91 13.32
CA GLU A 152 17.31 5.77 13.47
C GLU A 152 17.60 4.63 12.49
N THR A 153 18.26 4.93 11.35
CA THR A 153 18.47 3.97 10.26
C THR A 153 19.95 3.65 10.03
N ILE A 154 20.24 2.55 9.31
CA ILE A 154 21.60 2.16 8.91
C ILE A 154 22.28 3.26 8.09
N ALA A 155 21.56 3.86 7.14
CA ALA A 155 22.11 4.95 6.34
C ALA A 155 22.50 6.14 7.23
N GLY A 156 21.68 6.49 8.23
CA GLY A 156 21.97 7.54 9.18
C GLY A 156 23.23 7.24 10.02
N PHE A 157 23.34 6.03 10.53
CA PHE A 157 24.53 5.55 11.28
C PHE A 157 25.81 5.64 10.44
N LEU A 158 25.75 5.18 9.17
CA LEU A 158 26.90 5.23 8.28
C LEU A 158 27.29 6.66 7.90
N LEU A 159 26.31 7.53 7.66
CA LEU A 159 26.54 8.93 7.31
C LEU A 159 27.20 9.69 8.47
N GLU A 160 26.79 9.43 9.71
CA GLU A 160 27.42 10.04 10.88
C GLU A 160 28.85 9.55 11.02
N GLY A 161 29.09 8.23 10.87
CA GLY A 161 30.43 7.64 10.97
C GLY A 161 31.38 8.08 9.85
N LEU A 162 30.89 8.25 8.63
CA LEU A 162 31.69 8.66 7.47
C LEU A 162 31.80 10.17 7.29
N GLY A 163 30.88 10.96 7.87
CA GLY A 163 30.84 12.41 7.77
C GLY A 163 30.49 12.93 6.36
N SER A 164 30.20 12.07 5.41
CA SER A 164 29.79 12.42 4.04
C SER A 164 29.09 11.26 3.36
N ILE A 165 28.26 11.57 2.35
CA ILE A 165 27.61 10.55 1.51
C ILE A 165 28.70 9.76 0.75
N PRO A 166 28.80 8.44 0.91
CA PRO A 166 29.75 7.62 0.18
C PRO A 166 29.42 7.63 -1.32
N ASN A 167 30.46 7.54 -2.14
CA ASN A 167 30.28 7.33 -3.58
C ASN A 167 30.03 5.83 -3.84
N GLU A 168 29.35 5.54 -4.94
CA GLU A 168 29.09 4.19 -5.41
C GLU A 168 30.40 3.42 -5.65
N GLY A 169 30.54 2.24 -5.04
CA GLY A 169 31.73 1.38 -5.15
C GLY A 169 32.64 1.46 -3.96
#